data_5f2aad814d74f9b0747591fda98c2bd3
#
_entry.id   5f2aad814d74f9b0747591fda98c2bd3
#
_cell.length_a   1.000
_cell.length_b   1.000
_cell.length_c   1.000
_cell.angle_alpha   90.00
_cell.angle_beta   90.00
_cell.angle_gamma   90.00
#
_symmetry.space_group_name_H-M   'P 1'
#
loop_
_entity.id
_entity.type
_entity.pdbx_description
1 polymer ?
#
loop_
_entity_poly.entity_id
_entity_poly.type
_entity_poly.pdbx_seq_one_letter_code
_entity_poly.pdbx_strand_id
1 'polypeptide(L)'
;MALDACGAEIRLGGDPIRLDACRGIWNWHAEPPLASDDDASTARYVRHEWELTLRGLAATAPESIWINHPLRASWLDGNKLAQMKLAARAGFDVPPTLLSNDPDRIVRFAQQFDQVAVKSQGGAWRETPDGAMAVAYTQRCTSAELDSSRTGLTRAPVLVQPYLEKACELRVTVVDRTVFVCRIDSQASARTEVDWRRDVNAVSHELVEAAPDEVDRIRALVDAAGLRYAAIDLACTHDGKTYFLDLNPAGQFGWIETRTGAPILRTLAEALLRPA
;
A
#
# COMPACT_ATOMS: atom_id res chain seq x y z
N MET A 1 -8.09 13.89 -23.05
CA MET A 1 -8.73 12.56 -23.00
C MET A 1 -10.13 12.69 -23.54
N ALA A 2 -10.57 11.76 -24.38
CA ALA A 2 -11.94 11.67 -24.86
C ALA A 2 -12.46 10.26 -24.51
N LEU A 3 -13.66 10.20 -23.96
CA LEU A 3 -14.33 8.97 -23.56
C LEU A 3 -15.72 8.97 -24.18
N ASP A 4 -16.11 7.89 -24.83
CA ASP A 4 -17.46 7.66 -25.31
C ASP A 4 -17.85 6.20 -25.14
N ALA A 5 -19.06 5.83 -25.54
CA ALA A 5 -19.54 4.45 -25.43
C ALA A 5 -18.76 3.45 -26.30
N CYS A 6 -17.92 3.92 -27.23
CA CYS A 6 -17.17 3.10 -28.17
C CYS A 6 -15.69 2.93 -27.75
N GLY A 7 -15.22 3.64 -26.72
CA GLY A 7 -13.86 3.49 -26.23
C GLY A 7 -13.31 4.73 -25.51
N ALA A 8 -12.06 4.65 -25.12
CA ALA A 8 -11.32 5.75 -24.51
C ALA A 8 -10.09 6.09 -25.34
N GLU A 9 -9.91 7.37 -25.61
CA GLU A 9 -8.74 7.93 -26.25
C GLU A 9 -7.99 8.82 -25.25
N ILE A 10 -6.71 8.55 -25.03
CA ILE A 10 -5.82 9.38 -24.22
C ILE A 10 -4.78 10.02 -25.13
N ARG A 11 -4.58 11.35 -24.98
CA ARG A 11 -3.54 12.07 -25.69
C ARG A 11 -2.60 12.74 -24.68
N LEU A 12 -1.32 12.41 -24.77
CA LEU A 12 -0.25 12.92 -23.92
C LEU A 12 0.85 13.50 -24.84
N GLY A 13 0.63 14.73 -25.34
CA GLY A 13 1.63 15.45 -26.12
C GLY A 13 1.99 14.86 -27.49
N GLY A 14 1.31 13.82 -27.97
CA GLY A 14 1.57 13.11 -29.21
C GLY A 14 0.28 12.61 -29.86
N ASP A 15 0.41 11.53 -30.65
CA ASP A 15 -0.73 10.86 -31.26
C ASP A 15 -1.66 10.26 -30.20
N PRO A 16 -2.97 10.22 -30.48
CA PRO A 16 -3.94 9.64 -29.57
C PRO A 16 -3.71 8.13 -29.39
N ILE A 17 -3.79 7.67 -28.14
CA ILE A 17 -3.71 6.26 -27.78
C ILE A 17 -5.12 5.78 -27.48
N ARG A 18 -5.60 4.79 -28.18
CA ARG A 18 -6.85 4.09 -27.90
C ARG A 18 -6.60 3.00 -26.85
N LEU A 19 -7.30 3.06 -25.74
CA LEU A 19 -7.12 2.09 -24.64
C LEU A 19 -7.59 0.68 -25.01
N ASP A 20 -8.67 0.57 -25.79
CA ASP A 20 -9.18 -0.71 -26.31
C ASP A 20 -8.24 -1.41 -27.29
N ALA A 21 -7.28 -0.67 -27.86
CA ALA A 21 -6.20 -1.23 -28.69
C ALA A 21 -4.96 -1.62 -27.87
N CYS A 22 -4.91 -1.29 -26.58
CA CYS A 22 -3.80 -1.64 -25.71
C CYS A 22 -3.94 -3.07 -25.22
N ARG A 23 -2.89 -3.87 -25.40
CA ARG A 23 -2.84 -5.25 -24.89
C ARG A 23 -2.75 -5.30 -23.37
N GLY A 24 -1.93 -4.44 -22.78
CA GLY A 24 -1.73 -4.34 -21.35
C GLY A 24 -1.67 -2.89 -20.90
N ILE A 25 -2.26 -2.62 -19.74
CA ILE A 25 -2.33 -1.29 -19.13
C ILE A 25 -1.83 -1.39 -17.70
N TRP A 26 -0.79 -0.62 -17.40
CA TRP A 26 -0.28 -0.50 -16.05
C TRP A 26 -0.91 0.71 -15.35
N ASN A 27 -1.81 0.44 -14.41
CA ASN A 27 -2.42 1.44 -13.55
C ASN A 27 -1.61 1.59 -12.26
N TRP A 28 -0.71 2.58 -12.24
CA TRP A 28 0.20 2.81 -11.12
C TRP A 28 0.32 4.30 -10.84
N HIS A 29 -0.12 4.73 -9.65
CA HIS A 29 -0.12 6.12 -9.19
C HIS A 29 -0.66 7.11 -10.24
N ALA A 30 -1.79 6.75 -10.85
CA ALA A 30 -2.47 7.65 -11.78
C ALA A 30 -3.04 8.84 -11.00
N GLU A 31 -2.30 9.94 -10.99
CA GLU A 31 -2.73 11.19 -10.38
C GLU A 31 -3.39 12.10 -11.42
N PRO A 32 -4.50 12.79 -11.06
CA PRO A 32 -5.12 13.75 -11.95
C PRO A 32 -4.20 14.98 -12.16
N PRO A 33 -4.18 15.55 -13.38
CA PRO A 33 -3.49 16.80 -13.63
C PRO A 33 -4.26 17.92 -12.92
N LEU A 34 -3.63 18.58 -11.95
CA LEU A 34 -4.17 19.77 -11.28
C LEU A 34 -3.45 21.01 -11.78
N ALA A 35 -4.18 22.11 -11.98
CA ALA A 35 -3.58 23.39 -12.23
C ALA A 35 -3.00 23.97 -10.93
N SER A 36 -1.84 24.63 -11.03
CA SER A 36 -1.13 25.17 -9.86
C SER A 36 -1.80 26.40 -9.24
N ASP A 37 -2.75 27.01 -9.96
CA ASP A 37 -3.48 28.21 -9.59
C ASP A 37 -4.93 27.93 -9.15
N ASP A 38 -5.36 26.67 -9.10
CA ASP A 38 -6.65 26.29 -8.58
C ASP A 38 -6.78 26.62 -7.08
N ASP A 39 -7.89 27.24 -6.67
CA ASP A 39 -8.24 27.32 -5.26
C ASP A 39 -8.57 25.92 -4.70
N ALA A 40 -8.48 25.76 -3.37
CA ALA A 40 -8.64 24.46 -2.72
C ALA A 40 -10.01 23.79 -2.98
N SER A 41 -11.06 24.55 -3.30
CA SER A 41 -12.38 23.99 -3.63
C SER A 41 -12.39 23.46 -5.05
N THR A 42 -11.88 24.24 -5.99
CA THR A 42 -11.74 23.89 -7.41
C THR A 42 -10.81 22.67 -7.55
N ALA A 43 -9.67 22.68 -6.88
CA ALA A 43 -8.73 21.54 -6.91
C ALA A 43 -9.38 20.24 -6.41
N ARG A 44 -10.20 20.29 -5.34
CA ARG A 44 -10.93 19.10 -4.85
C ARG A 44 -11.97 18.61 -5.86
N TYR A 45 -12.73 19.52 -6.47
CA TYR A 45 -13.72 19.15 -7.48
C TYR A 45 -13.04 18.50 -8.70
N VAL A 46 -12.01 19.14 -9.26
CA VAL A 46 -11.26 18.63 -10.41
C VAL A 46 -10.65 17.26 -10.11
N ARG A 47 -10.04 17.08 -8.93
CA ARG A 47 -9.50 15.80 -8.49
C ARG A 47 -10.60 14.73 -8.45
N HIS A 48 -11.75 15.03 -7.90
CA HIS A 48 -12.87 14.09 -7.78
C HIS A 48 -13.39 13.63 -9.16
N GLU A 49 -13.58 14.57 -10.09
CA GLU A 49 -14.02 14.26 -11.48
C GLU A 49 -13.00 13.35 -12.19
N TRP A 50 -11.70 13.64 -12.03
CA TRP A 50 -10.66 12.80 -12.58
C TRP A 50 -10.60 11.40 -11.94
N GLU A 51 -10.77 11.30 -10.63
CA GLU A 51 -10.80 10.00 -9.93
C GLU A 51 -11.94 9.13 -10.44
N LEU A 52 -13.14 9.70 -10.62
CA LEU A 52 -14.28 8.98 -11.18
C LEU A 52 -13.99 8.53 -12.62
N THR A 53 -13.41 9.41 -13.42
CA THR A 53 -13.03 9.11 -14.80
C THR A 53 -12.00 7.99 -14.88
N LEU A 54 -10.92 8.07 -14.10
CA LEU A 54 -9.86 7.05 -14.08
C LEU A 54 -10.38 5.69 -13.61
N ARG A 55 -11.30 5.66 -12.65
CA ARG A 55 -11.98 4.41 -12.23
C ARG A 55 -12.81 3.80 -13.36
N GLY A 56 -13.41 4.63 -14.18
CA GLY A 56 -14.22 4.20 -15.33
C GLY A 56 -13.42 3.68 -16.53
N LEU A 57 -12.12 4.01 -16.63
CA LEU A 57 -11.29 3.63 -17.77
C LEU A 57 -11.27 2.13 -18.07
N ALA A 58 -11.29 1.29 -17.04
CA ALA A 58 -11.27 -0.15 -17.22
C ALA A 58 -12.51 -0.69 -17.98
N ALA A 59 -13.63 0.01 -17.91
CA ALA A 59 -14.85 -0.36 -18.66
C ALA A 59 -14.69 -0.14 -20.18
N THR A 60 -13.76 0.72 -20.59
CA THR A 60 -13.51 1.03 -22.02
C THR A 60 -12.48 0.11 -22.67
N ALA A 61 -11.77 -0.70 -21.87
CA ALA A 61 -10.77 -1.64 -22.34
C ALA A 61 -10.87 -2.96 -21.54
N PRO A 62 -12.03 -3.68 -21.62
CA PRO A 62 -12.29 -4.88 -20.80
C PRO A 62 -11.39 -6.05 -21.18
N GLU A 63 -10.93 -6.12 -22.44
CA GLU A 63 -10.06 -7.19 -22.94
C GLU A 63 -8.58 -6.94 -22.66
N SER A 64 -8.23 -5.74 -22.18
CA SER A 64 -6.84 -5.43 -21.85
C SER A 64 -6.42 -6.09 -20.53
N ILE A 65 -5.14 -6.46 -20.46
CA ILE A 65 -4.53 -6.92 -19.22
C ILE A 65 -4.29 -5.69 -18.33
N TRP A 66 -5.02 -5.59 -17.23
CA TRP A 66 -4.82 -4.52 -16.25
C TRP A 66 -3.92 -4.96 -15.10
N ILE A 67 -2.86 -4.22 -14.86
CA ILE A 67 -2.02 -4.31 -13.65
C ILE A 67 -2.05 -2.96 -12.93
N ASN A 68 -2.85 -2.75 -11.88
CA ASN A 68 -4.03 -3.52 -11.47
C ASN A 68 -5.31 -2.92 -12.03
N HIS A 69 -6.40 -3.68 -12.00
CA HIS A 69 -7.72 -3.13 -12.35
C HIS A 69 -8.09 -1.98 -11.40
N PRO A 70 -8.43 -0.78 -11.91
CA PRO A 70 -8.59 0.43 -11.09
C PRO A 70 -9.57 0.27 -9.92
N LEU A 71 -10.72 -0.37 -10.13
CA LEU A 71 -11.72 -0.57 -9.07
C LEU A 71 -11.20 -1.50 -7.95
N ARG A 72 -10.40 -2.52 -8.30
CA ARG A 72 -9.82 -3.41 -7.29
C ARG A 72 -8.72 -2.71 -6.49
N ALA A 73 -7.83 -2.00 -7.19
CA ALA A 73 -6.78 -1.23 -6.56
C ALA A 73 -7.37 -0.17 -5.62
N SER A 74 -8.31 0.65 -6.08
CA SER A 74 -8.91 1.72 -5.27
C SER A 74 -9.74 1.21 -4.08
N TRP A 75 -10.36 0.02 -4.19
CA TRP A 75 -11.08 -0.57 -3.07
C TRP A 75 -10.16 -1.05 -1.96
N LEU A 76 -8.97 -1.53 -2.30
CA LEU A 76 -7.99 -2.04 -1.34
C LEU A 76 -7.07 -0.95 -0.79
N ASP A 77 -6.83 0.12 -1.57
CA ASP A 77 -5.96 1.20 -1.12
C ASP A 77 -6.52 1.85 0.15
N GLY A 78 -5.70 1.88 1.20
CA GLY A 78 -6.09 2.38 2.52
C GLY A 78 -7.14 1.54 3.27
N ASN A 79 -7.74 0.50 2.67
CA ASN A 79 -8.75 -0.34 3.32
C ASN A 79 -8.11 -1.44 4.19
N LYS A 80 -7.47 -1.03 5.29
CA LYS A 80 -6.73 -1.93 6.19
C LYS A 80 -7.58 -3.09 6.73
N LEU A 81 -8.87 -2.85 7.02
CA LEU A 81 -9.76 -3.91 7.53
C LEU A 81 -10.01 -5.00 6.48
N ALA A 82 -10.21 -4.62 5.21
CA ALA A 82 -10.36 -5.59 4.12
C ALA A 82 -9.05 -6.36 3.88
N GLN A 83 -7.92 -5.65 3.84
CA GLN A 83 -6.59 -6.24 3.67
C GLN A 83 -6.31 -7.29 4.76
N MET A 84 -6.54 -6.96 6.04
CA MET A 84 -6.34 -7.88 7.18
C MET A 84 -7.25 -9.11 7.11
N LYS A 85 -8.53 -8.94 6.69
CA LYS A 85 -9.44 -10.08 6.51
C LYS A 85 -8.97 -11.01 5.40
N LEU A 86 -8.46 -10.48 4.29
CA LEU A 86 -7.91 -11.27 3.20
C LEU A 86 -6.65 -12.01 3.65
N ALA A 87 -5.74 -11.32 4.34
CA ALA A 87 -4.52 -11.91 4.88
C ALA A 87 -4.80 -13.06 5.86
N ALA A 88 -5.72 -12.87 6.79
CA ALA A 88 -6.13 -13.93 7.72
C ALA A 88 -6.71 -15.16 7.01
N ARG A 89 -7.52 -14.95 5.95
CA ARG A 89 -8.05 -16.06 5.13
C ARG A 89 -6.98 -16.79 4.34
N ALA A 90 -5.92 -16.09 3.94
CA ALA A 90 -4.75 -16.66 3.29
C ALA A 90 -3.78 -17.35 4.27
N GLY A 91 -4.08 -17.36 5.58
CA GLY A 91 -3.30 -18.04 6.60
C GLY A 91 -2.15 -17.21 7.21
N PHE A 92 -2.18 -15.87 7.05
CA PHE A 92 -1.26 -14.99 7.76
C PHE A 92 -1.77 -14.68 9.17
N ASP A 93 -0.85 -14.59 10.11
CA ASP A 93 -1.14 -13.99 11.40
C ASP A 93 -1.39 -12.48 11.23
N VAL A 94 -2.46 -11.99 11.86
CA VAL A 94 -2.83 -10.57 11.86
C VAL A 94 -2.84 -10.09 13.30
N PRO A 95 -2.14 -9.01 13.66
CA PRO A 95 -2.14 -8.51 15.01
C PRO A 95 -3.57 -8.11 15.45
N PRO A 96 -3.95 -8.29 16.73
CA PRO A 96 -5.17 -7.69 17.27
C PRO A 96 -5.26 -6.21 16.88
N THR A 97 -6.41 -5.79 16.35
CA THR A 97 -6.52 -4.46 15.73
C THR A 97 -7.78 -3.75 16.19
N LEU A 98 -7.61 -2.51 16.62
CA LEU A 98 -8.69 -1.56 16.87
C LEU A 98 -8.59 -0.41 15.86
N LEU A 99 -9.70 -0.11 15.18
CA LEU A 99 -9.88 1.11 14.40
C LEU A 99 -10.95 1.96 15.11
N SER A 100 -10.57 3.11 15.63
CA SER A 100 -11.48 3.94 16.43
C SER A 100 -11.03 5.40 16.48
N ASN A 101 -11.98 6.30 16.72
CA ASN A 101 -11.77 7.68 17.14
C ASN A 101 -12.35 7.94 18.56
N ASP A 102 -12.70 6.88 19.28
CA ASP A 102 -13.16 6.95 20.66
C ASP A 102 -11.94 6.77 21.60
N PRO A 103 -11.51 7.83 22.32
CA PRO A 103 -10.33 7.76 23.18
C PRO A 103 -10.45 6.72 24.30
N ASP A 104 -11.65 6.52 24.88
CA ASP A 104 -11.84 5.54 25.94
C ASP A 104 -11.62 4.11 25.42
N ARG A 105 -12.09 3.81 24.22
CA ARG A 105 -11.86 2.51 23.60
C ARG A 105 -10.41 2.31 23.23
N ILE A 106 -9.76 3.36 22.71
CA ILE A 106 -8.34 3.32 22.33
C ILE A 106 -7.46 3.07 23.56
N VAL A 107 -7.65 3.84 24.62
CA VAL A 107 -6.87 3.69 25.86
C VAL A 107 -7.09 2.31 26.50
N ARG A 108 -8.35 1.85 26.61
CA ARG A 108 -8.66 0.50 27.13
C ARG A 108 -8.04 -0.62 26.26
N PHE A 109 -7.99 -0.45 24.95
CA PHE A 109 -7.32 -1.42 24.09
C PHE A 109 -5.81 -1.41 24.34
N ALA A 110 -5.18 -0.23 24.39
CA ALA A 110 -3.75 -0.08 24.61
C ALA A 110 -3.29 -0.60 25.98
N GLN A 111 -4.14 -0.51 27.03
CA GLN A 111 -3.85 -1.04 28.38
C GLN A 111 -3.67 -2.57 28.43
N GLN A 112 -4.05 -3.29 27.37
CA GLN A 112 -3.86 -4.75 27.28
C GLN A 112 -2.44 -5.13 26.84
N PHE A 113 -1.61 -4.15 26.46
CA PHE A 113 -0.27 -4.34 25.92
C PHE A 113 0.70 -3.35 26.55
N ASP A 114 1.98 -3.71 26.62
CA ASP A 114 3.03 -2.80 27.12
C ASP A 114 3.14 -1.56 26.25
N GLN A 115 3.11 -1.76 24.93
CA GLN A 115 3.16 -0.69 23.92
C GLN A 115 2.29 -1.04 22.71
N VAL A 116 1.82 -0.03 22.02
CA VAL A 116 1.05 -0.17 20.80
C VAL A 116 1.66 0.64 19.65
N ALA A 117 1.42 0.16 18.43
CA ALA A 117 1.68 0.87 17.20
C ALA A 117 0.42 1.61 16.75
N VAL A 118 0.53 2.91 16.55
CA VAL A 118 -0.55 3.78 16.04
C VAL A 118 -0.23 4.17 14.60
N LYS A 119 -1.18 3.94 13.70
CA LYS A 119 -1.02 4.13 12.25
C LYS A 119 -2.19 4.90 11.65
N SER A 120 -1.94 5.67 10.59
CA SER A 120 -3.00 6.13 9.69
C SER A 120 -3.50 4.98 8.80
N GLN A 121 -4.73 5.06 8.31
CA GLN A 121 -5.27 4.08 7.36
C GLN A 121 -4.81 4.37 5.92
N GLY A 122 -4.84 5.63 5.53
CA GLY A 122 -4.47 6.10 4.19
C GLY A 122 -2.96 6.34 4.06
N GLY A 123 -2.60 6.95 2.96
CA GLY A 123 -1.22 7.24 2.61
C GLY A 123 -0.44 7.95 3.72
N ALA A 124 0.85 7.66 3.76
CA ALA A 124 1.75 8.27 4.74
C ALA A 124 1.93 9.80 4.53
N TRP A 125 1.59 10.29 3.36
CA TRP A 125 1.84 11.69 2.96
C TRP A 125 0.66 12.59 3.30
N ARG A 126 0.96 13.74 3.89
CA ARG A 126 0.00 14.83 4.06
C ARG A 126 0.65 16.16 3.72
N GLU A 127 -0.08 17.04 3.11
CA GLU A 127 0.33 18.42 2.94
C GLU A 127 0.20 19.18 4.27
N THR A 128 1.23 19.92 4.63
CA THR A 128 1.24 20.81 5.80
C THR A 128 0.70 22.19 5.41
N PRO A 129 0.26 23.02 6.37
CA PRO A 129 -0.32 24.34 6.07
C PRO A 129 0.60 25.28 5.29
N ASP A 130 1.91 25.05 5.33
CA ASP A 130 2.94 25.79 4.60
C ASP A 130 3.25 25.18 3.21
N GLY A 131 2.46 24.17 2.77
CA GLY A 131 2.61 23.50 1.47
C GLY A 131 3.70 22.43 1.43
N ALA A 132 4.37 22.13 2.55
CA ALA A 132 5.35 21.06 2.61
C ALA A 132 4.66 19.69 2.71
N MET A 133 5.31 18.64 2.18
CA MET A 133 4.84 17.28 2.32
C MET A 133 5.41 16.64 3.60
N ALA A 134 4.55 16.23 4.51
CA ALA A 134 4.92 15.52 5.72
C ALA A 134 4.51 14.04 5.63
N VAL A 135 5.33 13.17 6.22
CA VAL A 135 5.06 11.72 6.29
C VAL A 135 4.51 11.38 7.66
N ALA A 136 3.35 10.72 7.68
CA ALA A 136 2.77 10.14 8.89
C ALA A 136 3.34 8.73 9.10
N TYR A 137 4.44 8.64 9.83
CA TYR A 137 5.03 7.34 10.21
C TYR A 137 4.23 6.66 11.32
N THR A 138 4.41 5.35 11.42
CA THR A 138 3.97 4.57 12.59
C THR A 138 4.58 5.17 13.86
N GLN A 139 3.73 5.35 14.88
CA GLN A 139 4.14 5.80 16.21
C GLN A 139 4.05 4.63 17.19
N ARG A 140 5.08 4.46 18.02
CA ARG A 140 5.06 3.56 19.18
C ARG A 140 4.64 4.36 20.40
N CYS A 141 3.58 3.93 21.08
CA CYS A 141 2.96 4.65 22.18
C CYS A 141 2.63 3.71 23.33
N THR A 142 2.65 4.25 24.53
CA THR A 142 2.04 3.67 25.75
C THR A 142 0.57 4.09 25.87
N SER A 143 -0.21 3.39 26.68
CA SER A 143 -1.59 3.79 26.99
C SER A 143 -1.67 5.16 27.66
N ALA A 144 -0.68 5.55 28.49
CA ALA A 144 -0.61 6.85 29.14
C ALA A 144 -0.38 8.00 28.14
N GLU A 145 0.47 7.81 27.14
CA GLU A 145 0.70 8.79 26.06
C GLU A 145 -0.57 8.99 25.22
N LEU A 146 -1.30 7.91 24.93
CA LEU A 146 -2.59 8.00 24.23
C LEU A 146 -3.65 8.71 25.08
N ASP A 147 -3.69 8.45 26.39
CA ASP A 147 -4.59 9.13 27.30
C ASP A 147 -4.32 10.65 27.36
N SER A 148 -3.06 11.05 27.36
CA SER A 148 -2.68 12.48 27.31
C SER A 148 -3.03 13.14 25.96
N SER A 149 -3.23 12.36 24.90
CA SER A 149 -3.50 12.83 23.53
C SER A 149 -4.98 12.75 23.12
N ARG A 150 -5.91 12.54 24.06
CA ARG A 150 -7.36 12.26 23.83
C ARG A 150 -8.01 13.19 22.82
N THR A 151 -7.76 14.50 22.92
CA THR A 151 -8.36 15.51 22.02
C THR A 151 -7.97 15.27 20.56
N GLY A 152 -6.74 14.84 20.30
CA GLY A 152 -6.28 14.51 18.94
C GLY A 152 -6.98 13.25 18.41
N LEU A 153 -7.19 12.25 19.26
CA LEU A 153 -7.79 10.98 18.87
C LEU A 153 -9.25 11.08 18.44
N THR A 154 -10.00 12.10 18.91
CA THR A 154 -11.41 12.29 18.51
C THR A 154 -11.57 12.79 17.07
N ARG A 155 -10.52 13.32 16.44
CA ARG A 155 -10.63 14.03 15.15
C ARG A 155 -10.77 13.10 13.94
N ALA A 156 -10.14 11.92 14.00
CA ALA A 156 -10.21 10.93 12.93
C ALA A 156 -9.95 9.52 13.49
N PRO A 157 -10.53 8.47 12.91
CA PRO A 157 -10.20 7.10 13.29
C PRO A 157 -8.72 6.81 13.07
N VAL A 158 -8.08 6.22 14.09
CA VAL A 158 -6.71 5.72 14.03
C VAL A 158 -6.71 4.20 14.16
N LEU A 159 -5.75 3.56 13.54
CA LEU A 159 -5.53 2.12 13.66
C LEU A 159 -4.52 1.88 14.77
N VAL A 160 -4.88 1.05 15.75
CA VAL A 160 -4.06 0.69 16.91
C VAL A 160 -3.86 -0.81 16.94
N GLN A 161 -2.62 -1.25 17.09
CA GLN A 161 -2.20 -2.65 17.18
C GLN A 161 -1.17 -2.80 18.32
N PRO A 162 -1.00 -3.99 18.94
CA PRO A 162 0.16 -4.21 19.80
C PRO A 162 1.44 -3.91 19.03
N TYR A 163 2.43 -3.30 19.68
CA TYR A 163 3.74 -3.15 19.10
C TYR A 163 4.41 -4.54 19.00
N LEU A 164 4.85 -4.91 17.82
CA LEU A 164 5.53 -6.18 17.57
C LEU A 164 7.04 -6.00 17.74
N GLU A 165 7.66 -6.79 18.62
CA GLU A 165 9.11 -6.89 18.73
C GLU A 165 9.63 -7.67 17.52
N LYS A 166 10.02 -6.92 16.49
CA LYS A 166 10.41 -7.47 15.18
C LYS A 166 11.86 -7.94 15.22
N ALA A 167 12.15 -9.05 14.55
CA ALA A 167 13.49 -9.45 14.18
C ALA A 167 13.93 -8.79 12.85
N CYS A 168 12.99 -8.69 11.90
CA CYS A 168 13.16 -8.01 10.61
C CYS A 168 11.80 -7.70 10.00
N GLU A 169 11.80 -7.00 8.88
CA GLU A 169 10.60 -6.84 8.05
C GLU A 169 10.85 -7.44 6.66
N LEU A 170 9.77 -7.89 6.02
CA LEU A 170 9.81 -8.36 4.64
C LEU A 170 8.94 -7.45 3.78
N ARG A 171 9.54 -6.93 2.73
CA ARG A 171 8.82 -6.29 1.64
C ARG A 171 8.66 -7.30 0.51
N VAL A 172 7.47 -7.82 0.35
CA VAL A 172 7.13 -8.77 -0.71
C VAL A 172 6.57 -8.01 -1.90
N THR A 173 7.13 -8.23 -3.10
CA THR A 173 6.57 -7.72 -4.34
C THR A 173 6.09 -8.88 -5.19
N VAL A 174 4.82 -8.85 -5.56
CA VAL A 174 4.21 -9.88 -6.41
C VAL A 174 3.87 -9.27 -7.77
N VAL A 175 4.25 -9.97 -8.81
CA VAL A 175 3.86 -9.67 -10.20
C VAL A 175 3.33 -10.95 -10.83
N ASP A 176 2.03 -11.01 -11.08
CA ASP A 176 1.31 -12.24 -11.45
C ASP A 176 1.59 -13.38 -10.45
N ARG A 177 2.34 -14.38 -10.89
CA ARG A 177 2.71 -15.54 -10.05
C ARG A 177 4.13 -15.45 -9.48
N THR A 178 4.91 -14.44 -9.90
CA THR A 178 6.29 -14.26 -9.46
C THR A 178 6.32 -13.48 -8.14
N VAL A 179 7.03 -14.00 -7.16
CA VAL A 179 7.15 -13.41 -5.83
C VAL A 179 8.60 -13.05 -5.59
N PHE A 180 8.85 -11.79 -5.22
CA PHE A 180 10.15 -11.29 -4.79
C PHE A 180 10.04 -10.93 -3.32
N VAL A 181 10.90 -11.49 -2.47
CA VAL A 181 10.92 -11.20 -1.05
C VAL A 181 12.21 -10.45 -0.71
N CYS A 182 12.06 -9.20 -0.29
CA CYS A 182 13.17 -8.38 0.18
C CYS A 182 13.12 -8.32 1.71
N ARG A 183 14.12 -8.88 2.36
CA ARG A 183 14.34 -8.74 3.80
C ARG A 183 14.94 -7.37 4.07
N ILE A 184 14.40 -6.68 5.09
CA ILE A 184 14.83 -5.38 5.58
C ILE A 184 15.26 -5.55 7.03
N ASP A 185 16.52 -5.27 7.31
CA ASP A 185 17.05 -5.29 8.68
C ASP A 185 16.68 -4.00 9.43
N SER A 186 15.38 -3.82 9.64
CA SER A 186 14.82 -2.62 10.25
C SER A 186 15.26 -2.39 11.70
N GLN A 187 15.81 -3.43 12.35
CA GLN A 187 16.25 -3.39 13.74
C GLN A 187 17.72 -2.95 13.88
N ALA A 188 18.44 -2.76 12.78
CA ALA A 188 19.83 -2.33 12.81
C ALA A 188 20.04 -0.87 13.32
N SER A 189 18.97 -0.06 13.38
CA SER A 189 19.04 1.32 13.80
C SER A 189 17.80 1.73 14.62
N ALA A 190 17.99 2.45 15.71
CA ALA A 190 16.91 3.02 16.53
C ALA A 190 15.97 3.95 15.73
N ARG A 191 16.44 4.51 14.60
CA ARG A 191 15.60 5.35 13.72
C ARG A 191 14.61 4.53 12.88
N THR A 192 14.92 3.26 12.63
CA THR A 192 14.19 2.38 11.72
C THR A 192 13.41 1.27 12.42
N GLU A 193 13.67 1.03 13.72
CA GLU A 193 13.05 -0.05 14.48
C GLU A 193 11.51 -0.01 14.48
N VAL A 194 10.92 1.18 14.54
CA VAL A 194 9.46 1.36 14.53
C VAL A 194 8.92 1.38 13.09
N ASP A 195 9.60 2.13 12.21
CA ASP A 195 9.21 2.29 10.82
C ASP A 195 10.48 2.48 9.96
N TRP A 196 10.86 1.48 9.19
CA TRP A 196 12.08 1.48 8.38
C TRP A 196 12.12 2.59 7.33
N ARG A 197 10.97 3.13 6.93
CA ARG A 197 10.85 4.21 5.95
C ARG A 197 11.43 5.54 6.45
N ARG A 198 11.68 5.67 7.77
CA ARG A 198 12.31 6.86 8.35
C ARG A 198 13.75 7.06 7.89
N ASP A 199 14.44 5.96 7.59
CA ASP A 199 15.82 6.01 7.07
C ASP A 199 16.15 4.76 6.27
N VAL A 200 15.68 4.74 5.02
CA VAL A 200 15.85 3.61 4.08
C VAL A 200 17.33 3.31 3.82
N ASN A 201 18.21 4.29 4.00
CA ASN A 201 19.67 4.13 3.76
C ASN A 201 20.40 3.53 4.95
N ALA A 202 19.81 3.57 6.15
CA ALA A 202 20.43 3.04 7.37
C ALA A 202 20.26 1.53 7.55
N VAL A 203 19.52 0.85 6.65
CA VAL A 203 19.19 -0.58 6.77
C VAL A 203 19.63 -1.36 5.54
N SER A 204 20.01 -2.62 5.74
CA SER A 204 20.32 -3.53 4.64
C SER A 204 19.05 -4.09 3.98
N HIS A 205 19.18 -4.40 2.71
CA HIS A 205 18.12 -4.95 1.88
C HIS A 205 18.68 -6.15 1.14
N GLU A 206 18.06 -7.31 1.31
CA GLU A 206 18.52 -8.57 0.74
C GLU A 206 17.35 -9.33 0.11
N LEU A 207 17.53 -9.88 -1.10
CA LEU A 207 16.59 -10.85 -1.64
C LEU A 207 16.77 -12.17 -0.90
N VAL A 208 15.67 -12.69 -0.40
CA VAL A 208 15.63 -14.00 0.26
C VAL A 208 14.62 -14.91 -0.42
N GLU A 209 14.90 -16.21 -0.37
CA GLU A 209 13.95 -17.22 -0.81
C GLU A 209 12.91 -17.45 0.30
N ALA A 210 11.62 -17.30 -0.06
CA ALA A 210 10.54 -17.69 0.83
C ALA A 210 10.30 -19.20 0.77
N ALA A 211 9.88 -19.78 1.87
CA ALA A 211 9.46 -21.19 1.90
C ALA A 211 8.25 -21.41 0.96
N PRO A 212 8.11 -22.59 0.33
CA PRO A 212 7.03 -22.87 -0.60
C PRO A 212 5.63 -22.57 -0.06
N ASP A 213 5.36 -22.90 1.19
CA ASP A 213 4.10 -22.64 1.87
C ASP A 213 3.86 -21.14 2.11
N GLU A 214 4.91 -20.36 2.32
CA GLU A 214 4.82 -18.89 2.42
C GLU A 214 4.50 -18.28 1.05
N VAL A 215 5.16 -18.76 -0.01
CA VAL A 215 4.86 -18.35 -1.40
C VAL A 215 3.41 -18.64 -1.75
N ASP A 216 2.89 -19.80 -1.36
CA ASP A 216 1.50 -20.19 -1.63
C ASP A 216 0.50 -19.28 -0.85
N ARG A 217 0.79 -18.94 0.41
CA ARG A 217 -0.01 -17.99 1.19
C ARG A 217 0.01 -16.58 0.55
N ILE A 218 1.17 -16.11 0.11
CA ILE A 218 1.31 -14.83 -0.60
C ILE A 218 0.46 -14.80 -1.86
N ARG A 219 0.55 -15.85 -2.69
CA ARG A 219 -0.26 -15.97 -3.92
C ARG A 219 -1.75 -16.03 -3.61
N ALA A 220 -2.16 -16.83 -2.63
CA ALA A 220 -3.55 -16.91 -2.21
C ALA A 220 -4.12 -15.56 -1.75
N LEU A 221 -3.32 -14.75 -1.03
CA LEU A 221 -3.69 -13.40 -0.64
C LEU A 221 -3.91 -12.49 -1.86
N VAL A 222 -2.98 -12.49 -2.81
CA VAL A 222 -3.04 -11.64 -4.01
C VAL A 222 -4.20 -12.06 -4.92
N ASP A 223 -4.42 -13.37 -5.09
CA ASP A 223 -5.55 -13.93 -5.84
C ASP A 223 -6.89 -13.54 -5.19
N ALA A 224 -7.03 -13.68 -3.87
CA ALA A 224 -8.23 -13.29 -3.12
C ALA A 224 -8.47 -11.77 -3.16
N ALA A 225 -7.42 -10.98 -3.25
CA ALA A 225 -7.49 -9.53 -3.45
C ALA A 225 -7.92 -9.16 -4.88
N GLY A 226 -7.85 -10.07 -5.84
CA GLY A 226 -8.12 -9.83 -7.25
C GLY A 226 -7.09 -8.91 -7.89
N LEU A 227 -5.84 -9.04 -7.48
CA LEU A 227 -4.71 -8.24 -7.95
C LEU A 227 -3.76 -9.08 -8.80
N ARG A 228 -3.02 -8.42 -9.69
CA ARG A 228 -1.90 -8.99 -10.43
C ARG A 228 -0.55 -8.43 -9.98
N TYR A 229 -0.58 -7.27 -9.31
CA TYR A 229 0.57 -6.66 -8.66
C TYR A 229 0.21 -6.32 -7.22
N ALA A 230 1.08 -6.62 -6.29
CA ALA A 230 0.95 -6.20 -4.91
C ALA A 230 2.32 -6.00 -4.26
N ALA A 231 2.43 -4.97 -3.42
CA ALA A 231 3.51 -4.84 -2.46
C ALA A 231 2.94 -5.13 -1.06
N ILE A 232 3.47 -6.15 -0.39
CA ILE A 232 2.99 -6.61 0.92
C ILE A 232 4.09 -6.37 1.94
N ASP A 233 3.72 -5.78 3.08
CA ASP A 233 4.63 -5.61 4.22
C ASP A 233 4.31 -6.65 5.29
N LEU A 234 5.33 -7.40 5.71
CA LEU A 234 5.25 -8.41 6.75
C LEU A 234 6.28 -8.08 7.84
N ALA A 235 5.96 -8.43 9.09
CA ALA A 235 6.88 -8.36 10.21
C ALA A 235 7.23 -9.76 10.70
N CYS A 236 8.51 -10.10 10.76
CA CYS A 236 8.99 -11.33 11.38
C CYS A 236 9.39 -11.03 12.83
N THR A 237 8.89 -11.82 13.76
CA THR A 237 9.22 -11.72 15.19
C THR A 237 10.29 -12.73 15.59
N HIS A 238 10.91 -12.53 16.74
CA HIS A 238 11.99 -13.40 17.23
C HIS A 238 11.54 -14.84 17.55
N ASP A 239 10.24 -15.08 17.74
CA ASP A 239 9.64 -16.40 17.93
C ASP A 239 9.31 -17.11 16.59
N GLY A 240 9.72 -16.53 15.47
CA GLY A 240 9.58 -17.12 14.13
C GLY A 240 8.21 -16.90 13.48
N LYS A 241 7.33 -16.09 14.07
CA LYS A 241 6.03 -15.76 13.45
C LYS A 241 6.19 -14.65 12.43
N THR A 242 5.35 -14.72 11.39
CA THR A 242 5.24 -13.70 10.36
C THR A 242 3.86 -13.06 10.40
N TYR A 243 3.82 -11.78 10.74
CA TYR A 243 2.60 -11.00 10.83
C TYR A 243 2.38 -10.15 9.58
N PHE A 244 1.17 -10.17 9.07
CA PHE A 244 0.75 -9.25 8.00
C PHE A 244 0.60 -7.82 8.55
N LEU A 245 1.18 -6.85 7.85
CA LEU A 245 1.08 -5.42 8.20
C LEU A 245 0.30 -4.60 7.19
N ASP A 246 0.55 -4.80 5.89
CA ASP A 246 -0.01 -3.99 4.81
C ASP A 246 -0.02 -4.72 3.46
N LEU A 247 -0.99 -4.34 2.60
CA LEU A 247 -1.03 -4.68 1.18
C LEU A 247 -1.28 -3.41 0.38
N ASN A 248 -0.31 -3.04 -0.47
CA ASN A 248 -0.40 -1.88 -1.34
C ASN A 248 -0.52 -2.33 -2.81
N PRO A 249 -1.66 -2.06 -3.48
CA PRO A 249 -1.88 -2.45 -4.88
C PRO A 249 -1.07 -1.64 -5.89
N ALA A 250 -0.42 -0.56 -5.47
CA ALA A 250 0.44 0.29 -6.29
C ALA A 250 1.78 0.61 -5.60
N GLY A 251 2.25 -0.27 -4.70
CA GLY A 251 3.44 -0.03 -3.90
C GLY A 251 4.71 0.13 -4.75
N GLN A 252 5.58 1.05 -4.33
CA GLN A 252 6.85 1.30 -5.00
C GLN A 252 7.81 0.12 -4.84
N PHE A 253 8.51 -0.23 -5.91
CA PHE A 253 9.49 -1.32 -5.97
C PHE A 253 10.86 -0.90 -6.52
N GLY A 254 10.98 0.24 -7.18
CA GLY A 254 12.22 0.66 -7.87
C GLY A 254 13.43 0.69 -6.93
N TRP A 255 13.24 1.06 -5.67
CA TRP A 255 14.30 1.04 -4.67
C TRP A 255 14.77 -0.40 -4.33
N ILE A 256 13.88 -1.42 -4.40
CA ILE A 256 14.25 -2.83 -4.22
C ILE A 256 15.11 -3.26 -5.40
N GLU A 257 14.64 -3.03 -6.62
CA GLU A 257 15.35 -3.37 -7.84
C GLU A 257 16.76 -2.74 -7.87
N THR A 258 16.86 -1.45 -7.52
CA THR A 258 18.16 -0.73 -7.47
C THR A 258 19.11 -1.32 -6.44
N ARG A 259 18.60 -1.78 -5.28
CA ARG A 259 19.44 -2.26 -4.17
C ARG A 259 19.79 -3.73 -4.26
N THR A 260 18.90 -4.54 -4.86
CA THR A 260 18.99 -6.00 -4.82
C THR A 260 19.22 -6.64 -6.21
N GLY A 261 19.01 -5.88 -7.29
CA GLY A 261 19.07 -6.41 -8.66
C GLY A 261 17.85 -7.26 -9.05
N ALA A 262 16.78 -7.28 -8.23
CA ALA A 262 15.55 -8.03 -8.52
C ALA A 262 14.93 -7.55 -9.85
N PRO A 263 14.64 -8.42 -10.83
CA PRO A 263 14.13 -8.00 -12.14
C PRO A 263 12.63 -7.71 -12.15
N ILE A 264 12.15 -6.87 -11.21
CA ILE A 264 10.72 -6.63 -10.98
C ILE A 264 10.08 -5.92 -12.17
N LEU A 265 10.72 -4.85 -12.69
CA LEU A 265 10.22 -4.10 -13.84
C LEU A 265 10.15 -4.97 -15.11
N ARG A 266 11.17 -5.81 -15.33
CA ARG A 266 11.16 -6.76 -16.45
C ARG A 266 9.98 -7.73 -16.31
N THR A 267 9.78 -8.32 -15.14
CA THR A 267 8.67 -9.25 -14.89
C THR A 267 7.32 -8.58 -15.11
N LEU A 268 7.18 -7.31 -14.71
CA LEU A 268 5.97 -6.52 -14.91
C LEU A 268 5.72 -6.25 -16.41
N ALA A 269 6.75 -5.88 -17.16
CA ALA A 269 6.64 -5.69 -18.61
C ALA A 269 6.24 -6.99 -19.33
N GLU A 270 6.86 -8.12 -18.95
CA GLU A 270 6.50 -9.44 -19.49
C GLU A 270 5.04 -9.81 -19.15
N ALA A 271 4.57 -9.50 -17.95
CA ALA A 271 3.19 -9.76 -17.52
C ALA A 271 2.17 -8.95 -18.35
N LEU A 272 2.48 -7.71 -18.73
CA LEU A 272 1.64 -6.87 -19.61
C LEU A 272 1.59 -7.35 -21.05
N LEU A 273 2.62 -8.09 -21.50
CA LEU A 273 2.76 -8.57 -22.87
C LEU A 273 2.27 -10.01 -23.07
N ARG A 274 1.93 -10.74 -22.01
CA ARG A 274 1.44 -12.13 -22.12
C ARG A 274 0.18 -12.20 -22.98
N PRO A 275 0.00 -13.29 -23.75
CA PRO A 275 -1.29 -13.57 -24.37
C PRO A 275 -2.38 -13.69 -23.30
N ALA A 276 -3.56 -13.14 -23.57
CA ALA A 276 -4.72 -13.31 -22.73
C ALA A 276 -5.13 -14.77 -22.66
#